data_48cd213b4e72f78290cbdd6be5284c5e
#
_entry.id   48cd213b4e72f78290cbdd6be5284c5e
#
_cell.length_a   1.000
_cell.length_b   1.000
_cell.length_c   1.000
_cell.angle_alpha   90.00
_cell.angle_beta   90.00
_cell.angle_gamma   90.00
#
_symmetry.space_group_name_H-M   'P 1'
#
loop_
_entity.id
_entity.type
_entity.pdbx_description
1 polymer ?
#
loop_
_entity_poly.entity_id
_entity_poly.type
_entity_poly.pdbx_seq_one_letter_code
_entity_poly.pdbx_strand_id
1 'polypeptide(L)'
;MKLKTVFVSILFIFISIKSALANFFNNITDLIENNYESLRYGISVADVNNDGTYEFIVAGFGSENLALSYKNNKLINIVNDAKFTDKRSFTIGVAACDIDSDGYEEIYFLNTDTYSGEKKYSDRLIDLKNNKFFDIFEQKKNQIDLNFTAGRSVVCVDRK
;
A
#
# COMPACT_ATOMS: atom_id res chain seq x y z
N MET A 1 -41.90 37.21 33.14
CA MET A 1 -40.72 36.44 33.59
C MET A 1 -40.50 35.08 32.90
N LYS A 2 -41.49 34.52 32.19
CA LYS A 2 -41.37 33.21 31.53
C LYS A 2 -40.71 33.24 30.12
N LEU A 3 -40.74 34.36 29.42
CA LEU A 3 -40.21 34.46 28.05
C LEU A 3 -38.68 34.48 27.97
N LYS A 4 -38.03 35.12 28.95
CA LYS A 4 -36.54 35.20 28.99
C LYS A 4 -35.87 33.85 29.29
N THR A 5 -36.52 33.01 30.07
CA THR A 5 -35.98 31.68 30.45
C THR A 5 -36.02 30.71 29.26
N VAL A 6 -37.08 30.82 28.43
CA VAL A 6 -37.21 29.99 27.20
C VAL A 6 -36.16 30.38 26.17
N PHE A 7 -35.84 31.67 26.00
CA PHE A 7 -34.83 32.12 25.05
C PHE A 7 -33.41 31.70 25.46
N VAL A 8 -33.08 31.69 26.73
CA VAL A 8 -31.78 31.21 27.22
C VAL A 8 -31.62 29.71 27.04
N SER A 9 -32.71 28.90 27.24
CA SER A 9 -32.69 27.46 27.03
C SER A 9 -32.53 27.08 25.55
N ILE A 10 -33.15 27.82 24.63
CA ILE A 10 -33.04 27.61 23.19
C ILE A 10 -31.61 28.01 22.73
N LEU A 11 -31.04 29.09 23.28
CA LEU A 11 -29.66 29.51 22.96
C LEU A 11 -28.62 28.45 23.39
N PHE A 12 -28.82 27.80 24.53
CA PHE A 12 -27.94 26.73 25.01
C PHE A 12 -28.03 25.47 24.14
N ILE A 13 -29.20 25.15 23.61
CA ILE A 13 -29.40 24.01 22.69
C ILE A 13 -28.66 24.26 21.36
N PHE A 14 -28.65 25.48 20.85
CA PHE A 14 -27.92 25.82 19.60
C PHE A 14 -26.39 25.83 19.77
N ILE A 15 -25.86 26.11 20.97
CA ILE A 15 -24.41 26.08 21.25
C ILE A 15 -23.91 24.64 21.37
N SER A 16 -24.77 23.70 21.80
CA SER A 16 -24.39 22.27 21.96
C SER A 16 -24.29 21.48 20.65
N ILE A 17 -24.78 22.01 19.54
CA ILE A 17 -24.80 21.29 18.24
C ILE A 17 -23.49 21.47 17.44
N LYS A 18 -22.61 22.39 17.84
CA LYS A 18 -21.38 22.65 17.09
C LYS A 18 -20.19 21.74 17.42
N SER A 19 -20.31 20.80 18.36
CA SER A 19 -19.18 19.97 18.80
C SER A 19 -19.19 18.52 18.35
N ALA A 20 -20.04 18.13 17.38
CA ALA A 20 -20.16 16.73 16.94
C ALA A 20 -19.75 16.48 15.48
N LEU A 21 -18.98 17.38 14.86
CA LEU A 21 -18.25 17.04 13.64
C LEU A 21 -16.81 16.65 14.03
N ALA A 22 -16.66 15.51 14.63
CA ALA A 22 -15.35 14.89 14.72
C ALA A 22 -14.88 14.62 13.28
N ASN A 23 -13.82 15.27 12.85
CA ASN A 23 -13.11 14.86 11.65
C ASN A 23 -12.52 13.48 11.93
N PHE A 24 -13.19 12.43 11.50
CA PHE A 24 -12.69 11.04 11.63
C PHE A 24 -11.46 10.82 10.75
N PHE A 25 -11.23 11.68 9.76
CA PHE A 25 -10.11 11.57 8.85
C PHE A 25 -9.34 12.88 8.80
N ASN A 26 -8.04 12.80 8.95
CA ASN A 26 -7.14 13.92 8.75
C ASN A 26 -6.36 13.71 7.45
N ASN A 27 -6.19 14.76 6.67
CA ASN A 27 -5.26 14.73 5.55
C ASN A 27 -3.83 14.76 6.10
N ILE A 28 -3.07 13.69 5.81
CA ILE A 28 -1.67 13.54 6.24
C ILE A 28 -0.70 13.55 5.05
N THR A 29 -1.10 14.06 3.90
CA THR A 29 -0.29 14.12 2.67
C THR A 29 1.05 14.80 2.90
N ASP A 30 1.10 15.80 3.76
CA ASP A 30 2.33 16.53 4.11
C ASP A 30 3.35 15.68 4.91
N LEU A 31 2.93 14.52 5.43
CA LEU A 31 3.83 13.60 6.11
C LEU A 31 4.64 12.73 5.13
N ILE A 32 4.21 12.64 3.86
CA ILE A 32 4.88 11.82 2.85
C ILE A 32 6.07 12.61 2.30
N GLU A 33 7.27 12.10 2.57
CA GLU A 33 8.48 12.70 2.03
C GLU A 33 8.58 12.45 0.52
N ASN A 34 8.94 13.50 -0.25
CA ASN A 34 9.07 13.43 -1.71
C ASN A 34 7.82 12.89 -2.42
N ASN A 35 6.65 13.39 -2.02
CA ASN A 35 5.36 12.99 -2.58
C ASN A 35 5.17 13.58 -4.00
N TYR A 36 5.60 12.85 -5.02
CA TYR A 36 5.40 13.23 -6.41
C TYR A 36 4.02 12.82 -6.92
N GLU A 37 3.44 13.65 -7.78
CA GLU A 37 2.26 13.26 -8.53
C GLU A 37 2.56 12.01 -9.36
N SER A 38 1.84 10.92 -9.10
CA SER A 38 1.99 9.65 -9.81
C SER A 38 0.73 8.81 -9.66
N LEU A 39 0.51 7.90 -10.62
CA LEU A 39 -0.59 6.96 -10.54
C LEU A 39 -0.23 5.83 -9.58
N ARG A 40 -1.10 5.62 -8.59
CA ARG A 40 -0.95 4.62 -7.52
C ARG A 40 -2.28 3.90 -7.33
N TYR A 41 -2.32 2.58 -7.55
CA TYR A 41 -3.58 1.84 -7.56
C TYR A 41 -3.69 0.78 -6.46
N GLY A 42 -2.57 0.25 -5.98
CA GLY A 42 -2.53 -0.80 -4.98
C GLY A 42 -1.76 -0.39 -3.73
N ILE A 43 -2.23 -0.86 -2.58
CA ILE A 43 -1.52 -0.72 -1.31
C ILE A 43 -1.64 -2.03 -0.52
N SER A 44 -0.56 -2.39 0.16
CA SER A 44 -0.51 -3.49 1.13
C SER A 44 0.32 -3.08 2.34
N VAL A 45 0.40 -3.95 3.33
CA VAL A 45 1.21 -3.74 4.54
C VAL A 45 2.03 -4.99 4.78
N ALA A 46 3.35 -4.83 5.01
CA ALA A 46 4.26 -5.91 5.39
C ALA A 46 5.48 -5.35 6.12
N ASP A 47 6.18 -6.19 6.87
CA ASP A 47 7.51 -5.90 7.42
C ASP A 47 8.56 -6.13 6.33
N VAL A 48 8.79 -5.11 5.49
CA VAL A 48 9.58 -5.22 4.25
C VAL A 48 11.07 -5.47 4.51
N ASN A 49 11.56 -5.08 5.69
CA ASN A 49 12.97 -5.15 6.04
C ASN A 49 13.27 -6.07 7.22
N ASN A 50 12.25 -6.78 7.72
CA ASN A 50 12.32 -7.71 8.84
C ASN A 50 12.82 -7.05 10.15
N ASP A 51 12.40 -5.79 10.40
CA ASP A 51 12.76 -5.05 11.62
C ASP A 51 11.67 -5.09 12.71
N GLY A 52 10.56 -5.77 12.45
CA GLY A 52 9.40 -5.88 13.33
C GLY A 52 8.43 -4.70 13.20
N THR A 53 8.64 -3.81 12.24
CA THR A 53 7.77 -2.66 11.97
C THR A 53 7.16 -2.80 10.58
N TYR A 54 5.85 -2.58 10.48
CA TYR A 54 5.16 -2.69 9.20
C TYR A 54 5.27 -1.40 8.36
N GLU A 55 5.56 -1.57 7.09
CA GLU A 55 5.55 -0.53 6.07
C GLU A 55 4.29 -0.57 5.21
N PHE A 56 3.94 0.60 4.63
CA PHE A 56 2.97 0.66 3.54
C PHE A 56 3.68 0.42 2.22
N ILE A 57 3.30 -0.67 1.54
CA ILE A 57 3.79 -0.97 0.19
C ILE A 57 2.82 -0.33 -0.80
N VAL A 58 3.32 0.56 -1.64
CA VAL A 58 2.50 1.34 -2.58
C VAL A 58 2.90 1.00 -4.00
N ALA A 59 1.97 0.45 -4.77
CA ALA A 59 2.17 0.10 -6.16
C ALA A 59 2.37 1.33 -7.05
N GLY A 60 3.36 1.29 -7.93
CA GLY A 60 3.70 2.36 -8.87
C GLY A 60 3.28 2.02 -10.30
N PHE A 61 2.32 2.75 -10.87
CA PHE A 61 1.93 2.58 -12.26
C PHE A 61 2.75 3.49 -13.18
N GLY A 62 3.74 2.92 -13.86
CA GLY A 62 4.75 3.69 -14.63
C GLY A 62 5.71 4.51 -13.77
N SER A 63 5.76 4.22 -12.47
CA SER A 63 6.65 4.81 -11.47
C SER A 63 7.16 3.72 -10.53
N GLU A 64 8.06 4.08 -9.62
CA GLU A 64 8.60 3.15 -8.64
C GLU A 64 7.54 2.65 -7.65
N ASN A 65 7.57 1.36 -7.30
CA ASN A 65 6.92 0.86 -6.09
C ASN A 65 7.65 1.43 -4.88
N LEU A 66 6.91 1.74 -3.83
CA LEU A 66 7.46 2.31 -2.59
C LEU A 66 7.19 1.39 -1.41
N ALA A 67 8.12 1.40 -0.44
CA ALA A 67 7.89 0.90 0.91
C ALA A 67 8.03 2.07 1.88
N LEU A 68 6.91 2.56 2.40
CA LEU A 68 6.85 3.74 3.24
C LEU A 68 6.82 3.35 4.72
N SER A 69 7.91 3.64 5.42
CA SER A 69 8.02 3.49 6.87
C SER A 69 7.69 4.79 7.58
N TYR A 70 6.94 4.71 8.69
CA TYR A 70 6.63 5.88 9.51
C TYR A 70 7.75 6.14 10.52
N LYS A 71 8.58 7.14 10.26
CA LYS A 71 9.71 7.54 11.10
C LYS A 71 9.72 9.06 11.34
N ASN A 72 9.93 9.49 12.58
CA ASN A 72 10.04 10.91 12.92
C ASN A 72 8.86 11.78 12.41
N ASN A 73 7.64 11.30 12.57
CA ASN A 73 6.42 11.93 12.06
C ASN A 73 6.39 12.12 10.53
N LYS A 74 7.09 11.28 9.77
CA LYS A 74 7.08 11.28 8.32
C LYS A 74 6.93 9.86 7.77
N LEU A 75 6.39 9.76 6.57
CA LEU A 75 6.40 8.55 5.76
C LEU A 75 7.56 8.64 4.77
N ILE A 76 8.56 7.78 4.97
CA ILE A 76 9.82 7.79 4.23
C ILE A 76 9.94 6.49 3.43
N ASN A 77 10.26 6.58 2.15
CA ASN A 77 10.57 5.39 1.36
C ASN A 77 11.90 4.79 1.82
N ILE A 78 11.88 3.55 2.28
CA ILE A 78 13.05 2.85 2.83
C ILE A 78 13.70 1.89 1.85
N VAL A 79 13.12 1.65 0.69
CA VAL A 79 13.63 0.70 -0.30
C VAL A 79 14.07 1.42 -1.57
N ASN A 80 15.29 1.08 -2.04
CA ASN A 80 15.85 1.55 -3.31
C ASN A 80 16.47 0.37 -4.10
N ASP A 81 15.95 -0.82 -3.93
CA ASP A 81 16.38 -2.00 -4.71
C ASP A 81 15.58 -2.08 -6.01
N ALA A 82 16.26 -2.29 -7.13
CA ALA A 82 15.65 -2.29 -8.46
C ALA A 82 14.63 -3.41 -8.68
N LYS A 83 14.74 -4.54 -7.94
CA LYS A 83 13.77 -5.64 -8.03
C LYS A 83 12.47 -5.29 -7.35
N PHE A 84 12.54 -4.58 -6.22
CA PHE A 84 11.38 -4.11 -5.49
C PHE A 84 10.73 -2.91 -6.17
N THR A 85 11.52 -1.89 -6.51
CA THR A 85 11.01 -0.63 -7.07
C THR A 85 10.41 -0.79 -8.45
N ASP A 86 10.92 -1.72 -9.25
CA ASP A 86 10.41 -2.18 -10.55
C ASP A 86 9.82 -1.05 -11.44
N LYS A 87 10.57 0.02 -11.56
CA LYS A 87 10.15 1.30 -12.21
C LYS A 87 9.58 1.15 -13.62
N ARG A 88 9.91 0.07 -14.32
CA ARG A 88 9.50 -0.17 -15.71
C ARG A 88 8.19 -0.93 -15.82
N SER A 89 7.77 -1.58 -14.76
CA SER A 89 6.53 -2.34 -14.72
C SER A 89 5.38 -1.42 -14.30
N PHE A 90 4.21 -1.71 -14.80
CA PHE A 90 3.01 -0.96 -14.48
C PHE A 90 2.27 -1.71 -13.37
N THR A 91 2.75 -1.58 -12.12
CA THR A 91 2.15 -2.27 -10.98
C THR A 91 0.80 -1.67 -10.64
N ILE A 92 -0.24 -2.48 -10.70
CA ILE A 92 -1.64 -2.06 -10.44
C ILE A 92 -2.17 -2.61 -9.12
N GLY A 93 -1.60 -3.70 -8.63
CA GLY A 93 -2.00 -4.33 -7.37
C GLY A 93 -0.81 -4.85 -6.61
N VAL A 94 -0.94 -4.93 -5.29
CA VAL A 94 0.05 -5.52 -4.41
C VAL A 94 -0.64 -6.29 -3.29
N ALA A 95 -0.09 -7.45 -2.95
CA ALA A 95 -0.47 -8.23 -1.78
C ALA A 95 0.79 -8.73 -1.09
N ALA A 96 0.72 -8.94 0.22
CA ALA A 96 1.80 -9.48 1.00
C ALA A 96 1.27 -10.62 1.87
N CYS A 97 1.99 -11.71 1.95
CA CYS A 97 1.76 -12.81 2.88
C CYS A 97 2.96 -13.74 2.97
N ASP A 98 3.11 -14.38 4.12
CA ASP A 98 4.09 -15.43 4.36
C ASP A 98 3.63 -16.71 3.65
N ILE A 99 4.18 -16.99 2.45
CA ILE A 99 3.77 -18.12 1.61
C ILE A 99 4.62 -19.36 1.82
N ASP A 100 5.83 -19.22 2.35
CA ASP A 100 6.73 -20.35 2.63
C ASP A 100 6.82 -20.69 4.13
N SER A 101 6.09 -19.94 4.98
CA SER A 101 5.97 -20.14 6.43
C SER A 101 7.29 -19.93 7.17
N ASP A 102 8.11 -19.01 6.69
CA ASP A 102 9.37 -18.63 7.35
C ASP A 102 9.21 -17.50 8.36
N GLY A 103 8.00 -16.90 8.44
CA GLY A 103 7.64 -15.85 9.38
C GLY A 103 7.77 -14.44 8.81
N TYR A 104 8.11 -14.31 7.53
CA TYR A 104 8.22 -13.05 6.80
C TYR A 104 7.28 -13.06 5.59
N GLU A 105 6.78 -11.89 5.20
CA GLU A 105 5.85 -11.80 4.08
C GLU A 105 6.58 -11.66 2.76
N GLU A 106 6.27 -12.51 1.77
CA GLU A 106 6.55 -12.28 0.37
C GLU A 106 5.58 -11.26 -0.22
N ILE A 107 6.09 -10.45 -1.15
CA ILE A 107 5.33 -9.37 -1.76
C ILE A 107 5.05 -9.69 -3.22
N TYR A 108 3.78 -9.85 -3.55
CA TYR A 108 3.33 -10.05 -4.92
C TYR A 108 2.98 -8.71 -5.56
N PHE A 109 3.66 -8.36 -6.65
CA PHE A 109 3.35 -7.22 -7.50
C PHE A 109 2.63 -7.68 -8.76
N LEU A 110 1.36 -7.27 -8.87
CA LEU A 110 0.54 -7.50 -10.04
C LEU A 110 0.83 -6.41 -11.08
N ASN A 111 1.52 -6.75 -12.14
CA ASN A 111 1.90 -5.85 -13.22
C ASN A 111 0.91 -5.94 -14.37
N THR A 112 0.63 -4.80 -15.05
CA THR A 112 -0.16 -4.77 -16.27
C THR A 112 0.10 -3.49 -17.07
N ASP A 113 0.34 -3.63 -18.35
CA ASP A 113 0.45 -2.54 -19.30
C ASP A 113 -0.71 -2.54 -20.31
N THR A 114 -1.71 -3.39 -20.08
CA THR A 114 -2.89 -3.52 -20.93
C THR A 114 -4.16 -3.68 -20.11
N TYR A 115 -5.29 -3.28 -20.70
CA TYR A 115 -6.60 -3.39 -20.07
C TYR A 115 -7.11 -4.83 -20.00
N SER A 116 -6.82 -5.65 -21.00
CA SER A 116 -7.24 -7.04 -21.09
C SER A 116 -6.32 -7.84 -22.03
N GLY A 117 -6.36 -9.16 -21.91
CA GLY A 117 -5.57 -10.05 -22.72
C GLY A 117 -4.13 -10.20 -22.24
N GLU A 118 -3.22 -10.43 -23.16
CA GLU A 118 -1.81 -10.64 -22.88
C GLU A 118 -1.08 -9.34 -22.60
N LYS A 119 -0.26 -9.33 -21.54
CA LYS A 119 0.55 -8.20 -21.08
C LYS A 119 2.03 -8.43 -21.36
N LYS A 120 2.80 -7.34 -21.46
CA LYS A 120 4.23 -7.36 -21.74
C LYS A 120 5.07 -7.75 -20.52
N TYR A 121 4.66 -7.28 -19.34
CA TYR A 121 5.41 -7.47 -18.10
C TYR A 121 4.73 -8.53 -17.24
N SER A 122 5.48 -9.56 -16.84
CA SER A 122 5.00 -10.56 -15.88
C SER A 122 4.84 -9.94 -14.49
N ASP A 123 4.07 -10.61 -13.67
CA ASP A 123 4.01 -10.31 -12.24
C ASP A 123 5.34 -10.65 -11.57
N ARG A 124 5.54 -10.13 -10.36
CA ARG A 124 6.70 -10.40 -9.53
C ARG A 124 6.30 -10.92 -8.18
N LEU A 125 7.11 -11.79 -7.63
CA LEU A 125 7.00 -12.29 -6.26
C LEU A 125 8.32 -12.06 -5.56
N ILE A 126 8.34 -11.03 -4.74
CA ILE A 126 9.56 -10.54 -4.07
C ILE A 126 9.67 -11.11 -2.67
N ASP A 127 10.82 -11.64 -2.38
CA ASP A 127 11.23 -12.19 -1.11
C ASP A 127 12.51 -11.47 -0.62
N LEU A 128 12.68 -11.34 0.70
CA LEU A 128 13.87 -10.76 1.33
C LEU A 128 14.68 -11.83 2.07
N LYS A 129 15.81 -12.21 1.52
CA LYS A 129 16.77 -13.15 2.16
C LYS A 129 18.15 -12.53 2.29
N ASN A 130 18.75 -12.62 3.48
CA ASN A 130 20.06 -12.05 3.74
C ASN A 130 20.19 -10.57 3.37
N ASN A 131 19.17 -9.77 3.69
CA ASN A 131 19.06 -8.33 3.38
C ASN A 131 19.14 -8.01 1.87
N LYS A 132 18.70 -8.92 1.01
CA LYS A 132 18.62 -8.72 -0.44
C LYS A 132 17.26 -9.15 -0.96
N PHE A 133 16.68 -8.32 -1.81
CA PHE A 133 15.46 -8.69 -2.51
C PHE A 133 15.75 -9.60 -3.70
N PHE A 134 14.95 -10.65 -3.85
CA PHE A 134 14.90 -11.45 -5.06
C PHE A 134 13.48 -11.67 -5.53
N ASP A 135 13.37 -11.76 -6.84
CA ASP A 135 12.14 -12.18 -7.45
C ASP A 135 12.15 -13.72 -7.55
N ILE A 136 11.23 -14.35 -6.84
CA ILE A 136 11.07 -15.81 -6.84
C ILE A 136 10.77 -16.32 -8.25
N PHE A 137 10.06 -15.53 -9.07
CA PHE A 137 9.75 -15.88 -10.45
C PHE A 137 10.93 -15.81 -11.41
N GLU A 138 12.03 -15.13 -11.06
CA GLU A 138 13.27 -15.20 -11.85
C GLU A 138 13.98 -16.55 -11.74
N GLN A 139 13.65 -17.37 -10.75
CA GLN A 139 14.22 -18.72 -10.63
C GLN A 139 13.73 -19.60 -11.77
N LYS A 140 14.67 -20.32 -12.43
CA LYS A 140 14.37 -21.15 -13.61
C LYS A 140 13.20 -22.13 -13.42
N LYS A 141 13.08 -22.71 -12.22
CA LYS A 141 11.99 -23.65 -11.88
C LYS A 141 10.60 -23.01 -11.86
N ASN A 142 10.51 -21.71 -11.63
CA ASN A 142 9.27 -20.96 -11.47
C ASN A 142 8.88 -20.19 -12.75
N GLN A 143 9.71 -20.18 -13.78
CA GLN A 143 9.42 -19.43 -15.01
C GLN A 143 8.22 -19.94 -15.78
N ILE A 144 7.81 -21.18 -15.55
CA ILE A 144 6.58 -21.75 -16.13
C ILE A 144 5.31 -21.14 -15.54
N ASP A 145 5.41 -20.57 -14.33
CA ASP A 145 4.28 -20.02 -13.59
C ASP A 145 4.13 -18.50 -13.77
N LEU A 146 4.90 -17.89 -14.68
CA LEU A 146 4.82 -16.47 -14.99
C LEU A 146 3.45 -16.10 -15.53
N ASN A 147 2.81 -15.13 -14.90
CA ASN A 147 1.54 -14.61 -15.36
C ASN A 147 1.73 -13.47 -16.38
N PHE A 148 1.32 -13.71 -17.61
CA PHE A 148 1.25 -12.72 -18.69
C PHE A 148 -0.19 -12.31 -19.05
N THR A 149 -1.16 -12.63 -18.22
CA THR A 149 -2.55 -12.19 -18.41
C THR A 149 -2.84 -10.95 -17.58
N ALA A 150 -3.49 -9.96 -18.17
CA ALA A 150 -3.86 -8.73 -17.47
C ALA A 150 -4.74 -9.03 -16.25
N GLY A 151 -4.33 -8.50 -15.09
CA GLY A 151 -5.06 -8.55 -13.83
C GLY A 151 -5.56 -7.17 -13.41
N ARG A 152 -6.38 -7.12 -12.34
CA ARG A 152 -6.90 -5.87 -11.76
C ARG A 152 -6.65 -5.76 -10.28
N SER A 153 -6.66 -6.88 -9.59
CA SER A 153 -6.43 -6.95 -8.15
C SER A 153 -5.80 -8.28 -7.78
N VAL A 154 -5.10 -8.29 -6.69
CA VAL A 154 -4.51 -9.47 -6.08
C VAL A 154 -4.83 -9.47 -4.59
N VAL A 155 -5.03 -10.63 -4.04
CA VAL A 155 -5.27 -10.83 -2.61
C VAL A 155 -4.62 -12.14 -2.17
N CYS A 156 -4.03 -12.12 -0.98
CA CYS A 156 -3.59 -13.33 -0.30
C CYS A 156 -4.72 -13.92 0.52
N VAL A 157 -4.92 -15.23 0.43
CA VAL A 157 -5.94 -15.97 1.18
C VAL A 157 -5.32 -17.23 1.77
N ASP A 158 -5.35 -17.36 3.09
CA ASP A 158 -5.04 -18.61 3.77
C ASP A 158 -6.23 -19.58 3.61
N ARG A 159 -5.98 -20.73 3.00
CA ARG A 159 -6.93 -21.83 2.84
C ARG A 159 -6.53 -22.97 3.79
N LYS A 160 -6.96 -22.89 5.03
CA LYS A 160 -6.91 -24.03 5.96
C LYS A 160 -8.03 -24.98 5.72
#